data_84a01772087de93b90f1160e28fcf0c8
#
_entry.id   84a01772087de93b90f1160e28fcf0c8
#
_cell.length_a   1.000
_cell.length_b   1.000
_cell.length_c   1.000
_cell.angle_alpha   90.00
_cell.angle_beta   90.00
_cell.angle_gamma   90.00
#
_symmetry.space_group_name_H-M   'P 1'
#
loop_
_entity.id
_entity.type
_entity.pdbx_description
1 polymer ?
#
loop_
_entity_poly.entity_id
_entity_poly.type
_entity_poly.pdbx_seq_one_letter_code
_entity_poly.pdbx_strand_id
1 'polypeptide(L)'
;MKREAELLLAAICAQPDDDVPRLIYADYWEENGESDYAAFIREQVTLNRLPPWDRHRILKQWQPPNATHGSDFQHHLPDLTGTPAVWGKDPWRRGLAGFLYLPSLAMWEEVEARLWQHAPIEEIRLGASWTYDQLQRWAASPLLTGVRSLILDCNPIEPLRAIRASPYASRLESLRFLRSSGAGLTLALEEFFQYPVSRPIKHLHFHAGDPAFVPYFLDVLASAPPLQSLTLDNFGLQSHHLQQLLSLPSLRSVESLDLSRNSLGVATFSQLLSCWPPSLQVLKLERITSGSSSGERDVPVDSFSCPKTHQSLAILDLSQNSFQTIDLFHLMQHPLFEHIQSLQLRNCFRVLDRAPLWRCCFWCELKELDLRDNWEDTLVPLCRSDCKPPASLVGIVITEAHISTRLCRRLRRKFQSTLILV
;
A
#
# COMPACT_ATOMS: atom_id res chain seq x y z
N MET A 1 -13.47 12.78 -34.16
CA MET A 1 -13.17 11.68 -33.24
C MET A 1 -11.82 11.84 -32.55
N LYS A 2 -10.66 11.59 -33.20
CA LYS A 2 -9.35 11.72 -32.49
C LYS A 2 -9.11 13.08 -31.81
N ARG A 3 -9.41 14.19 -32.48
CA ARG A 3 -9.18 15.56 -31.96
C ARG A 3 -9.99 15.85 -30.66
N GLU A 4 -11.18 15.32 -30.53
CA GLU A 4 -12.04 15.54 -29.37
C GLU A 4 -11.49 14.77 -28.14
N ALA A 5 -11.12 13.50 -28.33
CA ALA A 5 -10.45 12.71 -27.28
C ALA A 5 -9.14 13.37 -26.81
N GLU A 6 -8.34 13.94 -27.74
CA GLU A 6 -7.10 14.65 -27.42
C GLU A 6 -7.38 15.91 -26.59
N LEU A 7 -8.42 16.68 -26.91
CA LEU A 7 -8.81 17.86 -26.12
C LEU A 7 -9.27 17.49 -24.70
N LEU A 8 -10.03 16.40 -24.56
CA LEU A 8 -10.45 15.90 -23.26
C LEU A 8 -9.27 15.41 -22.43
N LEU A 9 -8.33 14.67 -23.04
CA LEU A 9 -7.09 14.26 -22.37
C LEU A 9 -6.26 15.46 -21.92
N ALA A 10 -6.11 16.46 -22.77
CA ALA A 10 -5.42 17.69 -22.41
C ALA A 10 -6.07 18.42 -21.23
N ALA A 11 -7.41 18.43 -21.15
CA ALA A 11 -8.16 18.98 -20.02
C ALA A 11 -7.89 18.19 -18.73
N ILE A 12 -7.83 16.85 -18.82
CA ILE A 12 -7.50 15.97 -17.67
C ILE A 12 -6.06 16.24 -17.21
N CYS A 13 -5.11 16.37 -18.15
CA CYS A 13 -3.71 16.67 -17.82
C CYS A 13 -3.57 18.05 -17.16
N ALA A 14 -4.37 19.03 -17.56
CA ALA A 14 -4.36 20.38 -16.98
C ALA A 14 -4.96 20.40 -15.56
N GLN A 15 -5.96 19.54 -15.28
CA GLN A 15 -6.65 19.45 -13.99
C GLN A 15 -6.68 18.01 -13.48
N PRO A 16 -5.53 17.41 -13.16
CA PRO A 16 -5.44 15.99 -12.87
C PRO A 16 -6.14 15.57 -11.58
N ASP A 17 -6.53 16.50 -10.70
CA ASP A 17 -7.30 16.21 -9.48
C ASP A 17 -8.80 16.18 -9.69
N ASP A 18 -9.27 16.86 -10.74
CA ASP A 18 -10.69 16.89 -11.05
C ASP A 18 -11.09 15.62 -11.80
N ASP A 19 -12.06 14.90 -11.25
CA ASP A 19 -12.60 13.70 -11.86
C ASP A 19 -13.65 14.00 -12.95
N VAL A 20 -14.18 15.25 -13.01
CA VAL A 20 -15.22 15.62 -13.97
C VAL A 20 -14.73 15.46 -15.42
N PRO A 21 -13.54 15.95 -15.81
CA PRO A 21 -13.03 15.71 -17.17
C PRO A 21 -12.84 14.22 -17.49
N ARG A 22 -12.48 13.37 -16.48
CA ARG A 22 -12.37 11.93 -16.68
C ARG A 22 -13.72 11.27 -16.93
N LEU A 23 -14.76 11.70 -16.24
CA LEU A 23 -16.11 11.18 -16.45
C LEU A 23 -16.66 11.60 -17.83
N ILE A 24 -16.40 12.84 -18.27
CA ILE A 24 -16.73 13.30 -19.62
C ILE A 24 -15.96 12.49 -20.67
N TYR A 25 -14.71 12.14 -20.41
CA TYR A 25 -13.91 11.29 -21.29
C TYR A 25 -14.47 9.86 -21.37
N ALA A 26 -15.01 9.34 -20.26
CA ALA A 26 -15.71 8.06 -20.26
C ALA A 26 -17.00 8.13 -21.09
N ASP A 27 -17.79 9.20 -20.97
CA ASP A 27 -19.02 9.40 -21.76
C ASP A 27 -18.69 9.45 -23.27
N TYR A 28 -17.62 10.17 -23.64
CA TYR A 28 -17.12 10.17 -25.02
C TYR A 28 -16.82 8.75 -25.55
N TRP A 29 -16.15 7.89 -24.78
CA TRP A 29 -15.84 6.54 -25.22
C TRP A 29 -17.08 5.65 -25.31
N GLU A 30 -18.05 5.81 -24.40
CA GLU A 30 -19.34 5.11 -24.48
C GLU A 30 -20.11 5.48 -25.76
N GLU A 31 -20.18 6.75 -26.11
CA GLU A 31 -20.81 7.25 -27.34
C GLU A 31 -20.11 6.76 -28.62
N ASN A 32 -18.81 6.45 -28.53
CA ASN A 32 -18.01 5.93 -29.65
C ASN A 32 -17.94 4.38 -29.67
N GLY A 33 -18.74 3.67 -28.84
CA GLY A 33 -18.89 2.23 -28.88
C GLY A 33 -17.92 1.45 -27.94
N GLU A 34 -17.09 2.13 -27.17
CA GLU A 34 -16.12 1.55 -26.21
C GLU A 34 -16.71 1.54 -24.79
N SER A 35 -17.92 0.97 -24.65
CA SER A 35 -18.66 0.98 -23.38
C SER A 35 -17.90 0.31 -22.22
N ASP A 36 -17.12 -0.73 -22.50
CA ASP A 36 -16.35 -1.44 -21.48
C ASP A 36 -15.21 -0.57 -20.93
N TYR A 37 -14.52 0.19 -21.79
CA TYR A 37 -13.50 1.12 -21.36
C TYR A 37 -14.09 2.30 -20.58
N ALA A 38 -15.21 2.83 -21.01
CA ALA A 38 -15.97 3.85 -20.29
C ALA A 38 -16.35 3.39 -18.88
N ALA A 39 -16.88 2.16 -18.76
CA ALA A 39 -17.22 1.56 -17.47
C ALA A 39 -15.99 1.37 -16.58
N PHE A 40 -14.85 0.95 -17.14
CA PHE A 40 -13.58 0.82 -16.44
C PHE A 40 -13.11 2.16 -15.86
N ILE A 41 -13.14 3.26 -16.64
CA ILE A 41 -12.75 4.59 -16.15
C ILE A 41 -13.63 5.01 -14.97
N ARG A 42 -14.97 4.91 -15.11
CA ARG A 42 -15.92 5.29 -14.05
C ARG A 42 -15.73 4.47 -12.78
N GLU A 43 -15.46 3.17 -12.92
CA GLU A 43 -15.17 2.29 -11.79
C GLU A 43 -13.89 2.70 -11.08
N GLN A 44 -12.80 2.94 -11.82
CA GLN A 44 -11.51 3.36 -11.24
C GLN A 44 -11.61 4.71 -10.52
N VAL A 45 -12.35 5.67 -11.07
CA VAL A 45 -12.65 6.94 -10.40
C VAL A 45 -13.39 6.71 -9.09
N THR A 46 -14.41 5.85 -9.11
CA THR A 46 -15.20 5.50 -7.92
C THR A 46 -14.33 4.83 -6.86
N LEU A 47 -13.56 3.80 -7.23
CA LEU A 47 -12.68 3.07 -6.32
C LEU A 47 -11.61 3.98 -5.68
N ASN A 48 -11.12 4.98 -6.40
CA ASN A 48 -10.14 5.92 -5.86
C ASN A 48 -10.68 6.78 -4.72
N ARG A 49 -12.01 7.02 -4.69
CA ARG A 49 -12.68 7.81 -3.64
C ARG A 49 -13.05 7.00 -2.41
N LEU A 50 -13.14 5.68 -2.55
CA LEU A 50 -13.57 4.79 -1.46
C LEU A 50 -12.40 4.47 -0.51
N PRO A 51 -12.65 4.37 0.80
CA PRO A 51 -11.64 3.91 1.73
C PRO A 51 -11.27 2.43 1.45
N PRO A 52 -10.06 1.99 1.87
CA PRO A 52 -9.60 0.62 1.62
C PRO A 52 -10.54 -0.48 2.14
N TRP A 53 -11.29 -0.20 3.22
CA TRP A 53 -12.24 -1.10 3.87
C TRP A 53 -13.67 -1.01 3.32
N ASP A 54 -13.89 -0.26 2.24
CA ASP A 54 -15.21 -0.23 1.60
C ASP A 54 -15.54 -1.56 0.94
N ARG A 55 -16.82 -1.97 1.06
CA ARG A 55 -17.30 -3.25 0.50
C ARG A 55 -17.00 -3.41 -0.97
N HIS A 56 -17.25 -2.37 -1.77
CA HIS A 56 -17.06 -2.43 -3.22
C HIS A 56 -15.59 -2.62 -3.57
N ARG A 57 -14.70 -1.87 -2.87
CA ARG A 57 -13.25 -1.98 -3.05
C ARG A 57 -12.72 -3.35 -2.65
N ILE A 58 -13.17 -3.91 -1.52
CA ILE A 58 -12.83 -5.27 -1.07
C ILE A 58 -13.23 -6.31 -2.12
N LEU A 59 -14.49 -6.29 -2.57
CA LEU A 59 -14.98 -7.26 -3.56
C LEU A 59 -14.22 -7.14 -4.89
N LYS A 60 -13.89 -5.93 -5.34
CA LYS A 60 -13.13 -5.74 -6.58
C LYS A 60 -11.70 -6.26 -6.46
N GLN A 61 -11.04 -6.06 -5.33
CA GLN A 61 -9.68 -6.57 -5.06
C GLN A 61 -9.60 -8.10 -5.22
N TRP A 62 -10.69 -8.82 -4.88
CA TRP A 62 -10.75 -10.27 -4.88
C TRP A 62 -11.49 -10.86 -6.07
N GLN A 63 -11.84 -10.06 -7.07
CA GLN A 63 -12.42 -10.60 -8.29
C GLN A 63 -11.41 -11.50 -9.03
N PRO A 64 -11.90 -12.60 -9.67
CA PRO A 64 -11.02 -13.46 -10.45
C PRO A 64 -10.36 -12.70 -11.60
N PRO A 65 -9.20 -13.16 -12.08
CA PRO A 65 -8.42 -12.51 -13.15
C PRO A 65 -9.19 -12.27 -14.48
N ASN A 66 -10.33 -12.91 -14.67
CA ASN A 66 -11.17 -12.78 -15.86
C ASN A 66 -12.20 -11.62 -15.79
N ALA A 67 -12.28 -10.91 -14.66
CA ALA A 67 -12.99 -9.63 -14.64
C ALA A 67 -12.21 -8.62 -15.47
N THR A 68 -12.91 -7.72 -16.16
CA THR A 68 -12.33 -6.67 -17.03
C THR A 68 -11.10 -6.04 -16.36
N HIS A 69 -9.92 -6.37 -16.86
CA HIS A 69 -8.65 -5.90 -16.29
C HIS A 69 -8.11 -4.80 -17.20
N GLY A 70 -7.34 -3.90 -16.64
CA GLY A 70 -6.65 -2.89 -17.43
C GLY A 70 -5.82 -3.45 -18.59
N SER A 71 -5.47 -4.77 -18.57
CA SER A 71 -4.85 -5.47 -19.69
C SER A 71 -5.68 -5.46 -20.97
N ASP A 72 -7.00 -5.41 -20.87
CA ASP A 72 -7.91 -5.44 -22.02
C ASP A 72 -7.90 -4.11 -22.76
N PHE A 73 -7.44 -3.04 -22.10
CA PHE A 73 -7.42 -1.68 -22.59
C PHE A 73 -6.03 -1.16 -22.94
N GLN A 74 -5.02 -2.03 -23.08
CA GLN A 74 -3.65 -1.60 -23.41
C GLN A 74 -3.54 -0.82 -24.71
N HIS A 75 -4.47 -1.03 -25.65
CA HIS A 75 -4.51 -0.28 -26.91
C HIS A 75 -4.88 1.21 -26.76
N HIS A 76 -5.38 1.61 -25.58
CA HIS A 76 -5.60 3.02 -25.22
C HIS A 76 -4.36 3.69 -24.62
N LEU A 77 -3.30 2.95 -24.35
CA LEU A 77 -2.04 3.53 -23.87
C LEU A 77 -1.30 4.23 -25.01
N PRO A 78 -0.72 5.41 -24.78
CA PRO A 78 0.19 6.03 -25.73
C PRO A 78 1.32 5.08 -26.13
N ASP A 79 1.67 5.10 -27.43
CA ASP A 79 2.75 4.25 -27.97
C ASP A 79 4.12 4.77 -27.56
N LEU A 80 4.86 3.96 -26.83
CA LEU A 80 6.24 4.21 -26.39
C LEU A 80 7.28 3.38 -27.17
N THR A 81 6.87 2.67 -28.22
CA THR A 81 7.76 1.84 -29.03
C THR A 81 8.94 2.64 -29.55
N GLY A 82 10.15 2.07 -29.44
CA GLY A 82 11.40 2.73 -29.85
C GLY A 82 12.01 3.66 -28.80
N THR A 83 11.34 3.90 -27.68
CA THR A 83 11.90 4.62 -26.53
C THR A 83 12.30 3.66 -25.40
N PRO A 84 13.18 4.07 -24.46
CA PRO A 84 13.50 3.26 -23.28
C PRO A 84 12.39 3.27 -22.23
N ALA A 85 11.41 4.16 -22.33
CA ALA A 85 10.29 4.25 -21.40
C ALA A 85 9.32 3.09 -21.60
N VAL A 86 8.76 2.58 -20.51
CA VAL A 86 7.76 1.50 -20.55
C VAL A 86 6.63 1.81 -19.56
N TRP A 87 5.44 1.33 -19.87
CA TRP A 87 4.34 1.35 -18.93
C TRP A 87 4.63 0.40 -17.76
N GLY A 88 4.26 0.79 -16.54
CA GLY A 88 4.35 -0.07 -15.38
C GLY A 88 3.48 -1.32 -15.51
N LYS A 89 3.65 -2.29 -14.62
CA LYS A 89 2.85 -3.54 -14.61
C LYS A 89 1.35 -3.28 -14.53
N ASP A 90 0.97 -2.25 -13.77
CA ASP A 90 -0.39 -1.70 -13.73
C ASP A 90 -0.31 -0.21 -14.06
N PRO A 91 -0.45 0.16 -15.36
CA PRO A 91 -0.23 1.54 -15.81
C PRO A 91 -1.37 2.50 -15.43
N TRP A 92 -2.51 1.95 -14.99
CA TRP A 92 -3.73 2.70 -14.83
C TRP A 92 -3.77 3.47 -13.51
N ARG A 93 -4.13 4.75 -13.62
CA ARG A 93 -4.45 5.61 -12.48
C ARG A 93 -5.79 6.29 -12.77
N ARG A 94 -6.79 5.97 -11.96
CA ARG A 94 -8.16 6.44 -12.18
C ARG A 94 -8.66 6.19 -13.62
N GLY A 95 -8.34 5.00 -14.17
CA GLY A 95 -8.77 4.54 -15.49
C GLY A 95 -7.97 5.06 -16.69
N LEU A 96 -6.93 5.86 -16.47
CA LEU A 96 -6.07 6.41 -17.52
C LEU A 96 -4.60 6.03 -17.32
N ALA A 97 -3.78 6.15 -18.37
CA ALA A 97 -2.35 5.93 -18.33
C ALA A 97 -1.69 6.90 -17.36
N GLY A 98 -1.24 6.41 -16.20
CA GLY A 98 -0.74 7.26 -15.12
C GLY A 98 0.54 6.79 -14.48
N PHE A 99 1.01 5.55 -14.73
CA PHE A 99 2.26 5.02 -14.18
C PHE A 99 3.29 4.71 -15.26
N LEU A 100 4.37 5.50 -15.27
CA LEU A 100 5.48 5.40 -16.21
C LEU A 100 6.73 4.87 -15.53
N TYR A 101 7.41 3.90 -16.14
CA TYR A 101 8.75 3.46 -15.76
C TYR A 101 9.79 3.94 -16.75
N LEU A 102 10.78 4.66 -16.25
CA LEU A 102 11.92 5.22 -16.99
C LEU A 102 13.21 4.50 -16.55
N PRO A 103 13.57 3.38 -17.17
CA PRO A 103 14.84 2.69 -16.86
C PRO A 103 16.06 3.55 -17.22
N SER A 104 15.90 4.44 -18.21
CA SER A 104 16.89 5.40 -18.70
C SER A 104 16.22 6.72 -19.05
N LEU A 105 16.93 7.83 -18.92
CA LEU A 105 16.53 9.14 -19.43
C LEU A 105 17.09 9.44 -20.84
N ALA A 106 17.70 8.48 -21.49
CA ALA A 106 18.00 8.59 -22.93
C ALA A 106 16.68 8.83 -23.71
N MET A 107 16.71 9.70 -24.69
CA MET A 107 15.53 10.06 -25.50
C MET A 107 14.36 10.66 -24.71
N TRP A 108 14.65 11.33 -23.55
CA TRP A 108 13.59 11.89 -22.71
C TRP A 108 12.68 12.85 -23.48
N GLU A 109 13.25 13.70 -24.32
CA GLU A 109 12.50 14.68 -25.11
C GLU A 109 11.48 14.02 -26.06
N GLU A 110 11.82 12.85 -26.59
CA GLU A 110 10.90 12.07 -27.43
C GLU A 110 9.78 11.44 -26.59
N VAL A 111 10.11 10.91 -25.42
CA VAL A 111 9.13 10.37 -24.46
C VAL A 111 8.17 11.47 -24.02
N GLU A 112 8.70 12.63 -23.63
CA GLU A 112 7.92 13.78 -23.22
C GLU A 112 6.96 14.23 -24.32
N ALA A 113 7.43 14.36 -25.56
CA ALA A 113 6.61 14.78 -26.69
C ALA A 113 5.44 13.83 -26.97
N ARG A 114 5.61 12.53 -26.72
CA ARG A 114 4.54 11.52 -26.90
C ARG A 114 3.52 11.54 -25.75
N LEU A 115 3.94 11.94 -24.54
CA LEU A 115 3.10 11.89 -23.35
C LEU A 115 2.47 13.23 -22.99
N TRP A 116 3.10 14.32 -23.36
CA TRP A 116 2.61 15.66 -23.05
C TRP A 116 1.20 15.87 -23.60
N GLN A 117 0.25 16.18 -22.71
CA GLN A 117 -1.18 16.33 -23.01
C GLN A 117 -1.90 15.04 -23.46
N HIS A 118 -1.20 13.90 -23.55
CA HIS A 118 -1.78 12.63 -23.98
C HIS A 118 -1.88 11.59 -22.86
N ALA A 119 -1.21 11.81 -21.73
CA ALA A 119 -1.28 10.94 -20.56
C ALA A 119 -1.15 11.73 -19.25
N PRO A 120 -2.12 11.63 -18.34
CA PRO A 120 -2.07 12.27 -17.01
C PRO A 120 -1.16 11.45 -16.08
N ILE A 121 0.16 11.57 -16.27
CA ILE A 121 1.15 10.83 -15.49
C ILE A 121 1.11 11.30 -14.04
N GLU A 122 0.78 10.40 -13.11
CA GLU A 122 0.72 10.66 -11.67
C GLU A 122 1.86 9.99 -10.92
N GLU A 123 2.46 8.93 -11.49
CA GLU A 123 3.53 8.16 -10.87
C GLU A 123 4.66 7.87 -11.87
N ILE A 124 5.89 8.14 -11.46
CA ILE A 124 7.09 7.83 -12.25
C ILE A 124 8.02 6.95 -11.43
N ARG A 125 8.48 5.83 -12.03
CA ARG A 125 9.62 5.07 -11.53
C ARG A 125 10.85 5.44 -12.35
N LEU A 126 11.89 5.92 -11.67
CA LEU A 126 13.17 6.30 -12.27
C LEU A 126 14.21 5.21 -11.99
N GLY A 127 14.78 4.66 -13.05
CA GLY A 127 15.91 3.74 -13.00
C GLY A 127 17.26 4.45 -12.89
N ALA A 128 18.34 3.70 -13.02
CA ALA A 128 19.70 4.18 -12.71
C ALA A 128 20.49 4.72 -13.91
N SER A 129 19.93 4.65 -15.12
CA SER A 129 20.68 5.01 -16.35
C SER A 129 20.33 6.43 -16.80
N TRP A 130 21.16 7.38 -16.37
CA TRP A 130 21.03 8.80 -16.78
C TRP A 130 22.36 9.53 -16.59
N THR A 131 22.54 10.63 -17.36
CA THR A 131 23.58 11.62 -17.13
C THR A 131 23.01 12.80 -16.34
N TYR A 132 23.89 13.64 -15.76
CA TYR A 132 23.46 14.83 -15.04
C TYR A 132 22.59 15.76 -15.92
N ASP A 133 23.01 16.00 -17.15
CA ASP A 133 22.27 16.87 -18.08
C ASP A 133 20.88 16.30 -18.46
N GLN A 134 20.78 14.98 -18.63
CA GLN A 134 19.49 14.31 -18.86
C GLN A 134 18.56 14.45 -17.64
N LEU A 135 19.11 14.33 -16.44
CA LEU A 135 18.37 14.49 -15.21
C LEU A 135 17.84 15.93 -15.03
N GLN A 136 18.66 16.94 -15.35
CA GLN A 136 18.25 18.34 -15.30
C GLN A 136 17.15 18.65 -16.32
N ARG A 137 17.26 18.13 -17.55
CA ARG A 137 16.21 18.28 -18.57
C ARG A 137 14.92 17.60 -18.16
N TRP A 138 15.00 16.40 -17.64
CA TRP A 138 13.83 15.70 -17.09
C TRP A 138 13.17 16.50 -15.96
N ALA A 139 13.96 17.02 -15.00
CA ALA A 139 13.43 17.82 -13.89
C ALA A 139 12.82 19.15 -14.33
N ALA A 140 13.21 19.67 -15.49
CA ALA A 140 12.62 20.87 -16.11
C ALA A 140 11.38 20.58 -16.96
N SER A 141 10.89 19.33 -17.01
CA SER A 141 9.75 18.94 -17.81
C SER A 141 8.42 19.38 -17.19
N PRO A 142 7.55 20.05 -17.95
CA PRO A 142 6.18 20.36 -17.53
C PRO A 142 5.32 19.12 -17.22
N LEU A 143 5.68 17.94 -17.73
CA LEU A 143 5.00 16.68 -17.44
C LEU A 143 4.99 16.38 -15.94
N LEU A 144 6.01 16.84 -15.20
CA LEU A 144 6.09 16.67 -13.74
C LEU A 144 4.99 17.41 -12.97
N THR A 145 4.27 18.34 -13.59
CA THR A 145 3.16 19.05 -12.95
C THR A 145 2.05 18.10 -12.48
N GLY A 146 1.84 16.98 -13.19
CA GLY A 146 0.87 15.95 -12.81
C GLY A 146 1.37 14.95 -11.77
N VAL A 147 2.70 14.84 -11.58
CA VAL A 147 3.33 13.76 -10.82
C VAL A 147 3.15 13.96 -9.31
N ARG A 148 2.57 12.95 -8.66
CA ARG A 148 2.36 12.89 -7.21
C ARG A 148 3.31 11.93 -6.52
N SER A 149 3.75 10.89 -7.23
CA SER A 149 4.59 9.81 -6.68
C SER A 149 5.84 9.61 -7.53
N LEU A 150 6.99 9.60 -6.87
CA LEU A 150 8.28 9.28 -7.48
C LEU A 150 8.86 8.04 -6.83
N ILE A 151 9.14 7.03 -7.64
CA ILE A 151 9.79 5.78 -7.23
C ILE A 151 11.22 5.82 -7.71
N LEU A 152 12.18 5.76 -6.80
CA LEU A 152 13.61 5.75 -7.09
C LEU A 152 14.17 4.33 -6.99
N ASP A 153 14.63 3.81 -8.12
CA ASP A 153 15.35 2.52 -8.25
C ASP A 153 16.83 2.77 -8.56
N CYS A 154 17.39 3.80 -7.96
CA CYS A 154 18.75 4.29 -8.19
C CYS A 154 19.28 5.00 -6.93
N ASN A 155 20.54 5.46 -7.00
CA ASN A 155 21.05 6.37 -5.99
C ASN A 155 20.21 7.65 -5.94
N PRO A 156 19.60 8.02 -4.79
CA PRO A 156 18.60 9.08 -4.71
C PRO A 156 19.17 10.51 -4.68
N ILE A 157 20.48 10.71 -4.44
CA ILE A 157 21.08 12.04 -4.20
C ILE A 157 20.75 13.00 -5.34
N GLU A 158 21.19 12.70 -6.55
CA GLU A 158 21.03 13.61 -7.67
C GLU A 158 19.57 13.73 -8.15
N PRO A 159 18.76 12.64 -8.22
CA PRO A 159 17.34 12.78 -8.52
C PRO A 159 16.58 13.65 -7.52
N LEU A 160 16.84 13.55 -6.21
CA LEU A 160 16.17 14.39 -5.22
C LEU A 160 16.63 15.86 -5.32
N ARG A 161 17.91 16.12 -5.61
CA ARG A 161 18.42 17.48 -5.89
C ARG A 161 17.74 18.10 -7.11
N ALA A 162 17.62 17.34 -8.20
CA ALA A 162 16.99 17.79 -9.44
C ALA A 162 15.50 18.07 -9.25
N ILE A 163 14.76 17.16 -8.59
CA ILE A 163 13.33 17.34 -8.30
C ILE A 163 13.09 18.53 -7.37
N ARG A 164 13.95 18.74 -6.36
CA ARG A 164 13.84 19.90 -5.48
C ARG A 164 14.00 21.22 -6.23
N ALA A 165 14.88 21.25 -7.21
CA ALA A 165 15.09 22.43 -8.07
C ALA A 165 14.01 22.59 -9.16
N SER A 166 13.16 21.58 -9.37
CA SER A 166 12.15 21.59 -10.42
C SER A 166 11.02 22.58 -10.13
N PRO A 167 10.68 23.47 -11.07
CA PRO A 167 9.51 24.34 -10.93
C PRO A 167 8.19 23.60 -11.15
N TYR A 168 8.24 22.38 -11.70
CA TYR A 168 7.07 21.60 -12.09
C TYR A 168 6.69 20.50 -11.12
N ALA A 169 7.60 20.06 -10.25
CA ALA A 169 7.33 18.96 -9.27
C ALA A 169 6.51 19.44 -8.06
N SER A 170 5.66 20.44 -8.24
CA SER A 170 4.92 21.08 -7.14
C SER A 170 3.82 20.22 -6.51
N ARG A 171 3.46 19.10 -7.13
CA ARG A 171 2.41 18.17 -6.65
C ARG A 171 2.98 16.88 -6.05
N LEU A 172 4.30 16.75 -5.99
CA LEU A 172 4.94 15.57 -5.46
C LEU A 172 4.64 15.43 -3.96
N GLU A 173 3.98 14.34 -3.58
CA GLU A 173 3.56 14.04 -2.22
C GLU A 173 4.15 12.73 -1.70
N SER A 174 4.62 11.85 -2.60
CA SER A 174 5.09 10.50 -2.27
C SER A 174 6.48 10.23 -2.85
N LEU A 175 7.37 9.72 -2.00
CA LEU A 175 8.68 9.20 -2.39
C LEU A 175 8.79 7.73 -2.01
N ARG A 176 9.23 6.89 -2.96
CA ARG A 176 9.49 5.47 -2.75
C ARG A 176 10.92 5.11 -3.14
N PHE A 177 11.59 4.38 -2.28
CA PHE A 177 12.98 3.96 -2.47
C PHE A 177 13.05 2.43 -2.52
N LEU A 178 13.40 1.86 -3.68
CA LEU A 178 13.35 0.40 -3.88
C LEU A 178 14.67 -0.30 -3.52
N ARG A 179 15.79 0.36 -3.73
CA ARG A 179 17.14 -0.23 -3.55
C ARG A 179 18.12 0.71 -2.87
N SER A 180 17.62 1.76 -2.27
CA SER A 180 18.48 2.76 -1.63
C SER A 180 18.69 2.41 -0.18
N SER A 181 19.89 2.04 0.18
CA SER A 181 20.32 1.77 1.55
C SER A 181 21.64 2.48 1.86
N GLY A 182 21.93 2.65 3.15
CA GLY A 182 23.19 3.20 3.61
C GLY A 182 23.30 4.71 3.56
N ALA A 183 24.55 5.20 3.68
CA ALA A 183 24.88 6.62 3.85
C ALA A 183 24.34 7.52 2.73
N GLY A 184 24.24 7.03 1.52
CA GLY A 184 23.74 7.81 0.37
C GLY A 184 22.27 8.19 0.52
N LEU A 185 21.43 7.29 1.05
CA LEU A 185 20.01 7.56 1.30
C LEU A 185 19.83 8.61 2.40
N THR A 186 20.52 8.43 3.54
CA THR A 186 20.42 9.36 4.68
C THR A 186 20.86 10.75 4.30
N LEU A 187 22.00 10.90 3.61
CA LEU A 187 22.49 12.19 3.11
C LEU A 187 21.48 12.84 2.15
N ALA A 188 20.94 12.08 1.21
CA ALA A 188 19.98 12.59 0.23
C ALA A 188 18.70 13.11 0.90
N LEU A 189 18.18 12.41 1.90
CA LEU A 189 17.01 12.81 2.66
C LEU A 189 17.29 13.99 3.59
N GLU A 190 18.45 14.01 4.25
CA GLU A 190 18.87 15.13 5.08
C GLU A 190 18.93 16.42 4.25
N GLU A 191 19.60 16.40 3.11
CA GLU A 191 19.62 17.54 2.20
C GLU A 191 18.21 17.90 1.68
N PHE A 192 17.37 16.91 1.44
CA PHE A 192 16.03 17.13 0.92
C PHE A 192 15.12 17.81 1.95
N PHE A 193 15.19 17.42 3.23
CA PHE A 193 14.34 17.98 4.30
C PHE A 193 14.89 19.26 4.94
N GLN A 194 16.19 19.54 4.83
CA GLN A 194 16.80 20.79 5.38
C GLN A 194 16.25 22.06 4.72
N TYR A 195 15.74 21.97 3.50
CA TYR A 195 15.24 23.14 2.79
C TYR A 195 13.72 23.05 2.67
N PRO A 196 12.99 24.15 2.90
CA PRO A 196 11.54 24.14 2.76
C PRO A 196 11.18 23.79 1.31
N VAL A 197 10.65 22.59 1.12
CA VAL A 197 10.04 22.20 -0.15
C VAL A 197 8.72 22.96 -0.22
N SER A 198 8.37 23.46 -1.39
CA SER A 198 7.14 24.22 -1.61
C SER A 198 5.86 23.44 -1.24
N ARG A 199 5.97 22.10 -1.11
CA ARG A 199 4.93 21.21 -0.58
C ARG A 199 5.57 20.10 0.28
N PRO A 200 4.97 19.79 1.45
CA PRO A 200 5.48 18.72 2.30
C PRO A 200 5.21 17.35 1.65
N ILE A 201 6.22 16.49 1.65
CA ILE A 201 6.06 15.07 1.37
C ILE A 201 5.19 14.46 2.48
N LYS A 202 4.17 13.70 2.09
CA LYS A 202 3.21 13.06 2.99
C LYS A 202 3.46 11.56 3.13
N HIS A 203 4.03 10.95 2.09
CA HIS A 203 4.19 9.50 2.00
C HIS A 203 5.64 9.14 1.72
N LEU A 204 6.23 8.36 2.62
CA LEU A 204 7.59 7.82 2.48
C LEU A 204 7.56 6.30 2.52
N HIS A 205 8.17 5.67 1.52
CA HIS A 205 8.22 4.22 1.40
C HIS A 205 9.66 3.78 1.16
N PHE A 206 10.17 2.94 2.05
CA PHE A 206 11.50 2.34 1.97
C PHE A 206 11.37 0.83 1.92
N HIS A 207 12.01 0.24 0.94
CA HIS A 207 12.07 -1.20 0.78
C HIS A 207 13.52 -1.67 0.78
N ALA A 208 13.87 -2.59 1.68
CA ALA A 208 15.21 -3.09 1.91
C ALA A 208 16.20 -2.02 2.41
N GLY A 209 16.34 -1.92 3.73
CA GLY A 209 17.34 -1.08 4.41
C GLY A 209 18.58 -1.87 4.84
N ASP A 210 19.59 -1.14 5.28
CA ASP A 210 20.78 -1.69 5.95
C ASP A 210 20.64 -1.41 7.45
N PRO A 211 20.59 -2.45 8.32
CA PRO A 211 20.42 -2.28 9.76
C PRO A 211 21.46 -1.32 10.41
N ALA A 212 22.65 -1.24 9.86
CA ALA A 212 23.72 -0.36 10.38
C ALA A 212 23.37 1.13 10.25
N PHE A 213 22.48 1.50 9.32
CA PHE A 213 22.11 2.89 9.07
C PHE A 213 20.78 3.29 9.72
N VAL A 214 20.05 2.36 10.34
CA VAL A 214 18.76 2.64 10.97
C VAL A 214 18.81 3.80 11.96
N PRO A 215 19.79 3.90 12.91
CA PRO A 215 19.83 5.03 13.84
C PRO A 215 19.96 6.38 13.13
N TYR A 216 20.86 6.50 12.18
CA TYR A 216 21.06 7.73 11.39
C TYR A 216 19.83 8.11 10.58
N PHE A 217 19.14 7.10 10.04
CA PHE A 217 17.91 7.31 9.30
C PHE A 217 16.77 7.83 10.21
N LEU A 218 16.65 7.32 11.44
CA LEU A 218 15.68 7.82 12.40
C LEU A 218 15.94 9.28 12.80
N ASP A 219 17.21 9.66 12.91
CA ASP A 219 17.61 11.06 13.17
C ASP A 219 17.20 11.98 12.01
N VAL A 220 17.38 11.54 10.76
CA VAL A 220 16.91 12.28 9.58
C VAL A 220 15.38 12.38 9.53
N LEU A 221 14.68 11.29 9.87
CA LEU A 221 13.19 11.32 9.95
C LEU A 221 12.66 12.27 11.03
N ALA A 222 13.44 12.57 12.07
CA ALA A 222 13.06 13.56 13.08
C ALA A 222 12.89 14.97 12.48
N SER A 223 13.61 15.27 11.39
CA SER A 223 13.55 16.54 10.65
C SER A 223 12.54 16.49 9.48
N ALA A 224 11.91 15.33 9.23
CA ALA A 224 10.92 15.20 8.17
C ALA A 224 9.62 15.98 8.52
N PRO A 225 8.88 16.45 7.50
CA PRO A 225 7.57 17.05 7.71
C PRO A 225 6.60 16.00 8.30
N PRO A 226 5.44 16.46 8.84
CA PRO A 226 4.40 15.53 9.29
C PRO A 226 3.96 14.58 8.17
N LEU A 227 4.10 13.27 8.41
CA LEU A 227 3.79 12.23 7.44
C LEU A 227 2.36 11.72 7.63
N GLN A 228 1.72 11.35 6.53
CA GLN A 228 0.47 10.59 6.52
C GLN A 228 0.71 9.08 6.37
N SER A 229 1.78 8.69 5.69
CA SER A 229 2.13 7.28 5.52
C SER A 229 3.65 7.08 5.61
N LEU A 230 4.05 6.06 6.36
CA LEU A 230 5.42 5.58 6.42
C LEU A 230 5.47 4.07 6.23
N THR A 231 6.29 3.63 5.26
CA THR A 231 6.62 2.21 5.03
C THR A 231 8.11 2.00 5.25
N LEU A 232 8.45 1.11 6.16
CA LEU A 232 9.83 0.67 6.46
C LEU A 232 9.89 -0.86 6.31
N ASP A 233 9.61 -1.34 5.10
CA ASP A 233 9.51 -2.76 4.80
C ASP A 233 10.89 -3.40 4.61
N ASN A 234 11.17 -4.47 5.39
CA ASN A 234 12.50 -5.13 5.39
C ASN A 234 13.65 -4.13 5.61
N PHE A 235 13.43 -3.13 6.46
CA PHE A 235 14.35 -2.01 6.65
C PHE A 235 15.47 -2.30 7.67
N GLY A 236 15.43 -3.46 8.32
CA GLY A 236 16.40 -3.85 9.35
C GLY A 236 16.09 -3.28 10.73
N LEU A 237 14.84 -2.85 10.96
CA LEU A 237 14.39 -2.42 12.28
C LEU A 237 14.43 -3.59 13.27
N GLN A 238 14.88 -3.26 14.49
CA GLN A 238 14.85 -4.15 15.65
C GLN A 238 14.00 -3.52 16.76
N SER A 239 13.62 -4.32 17.75
CA SER A 239 12.74 -3.87 18.84
C SER A 239 13.22 -2.61 19.56
N HIS A 240 14.53 -2.45 19.76
CA HIS A 240 15.08 -1.26 20.43
C HIS A 240 14.95 0.04 19.62
N HIS A 241 14.82 -0.03 18.29
CA HIS A 241 14.59 1.14 17.45
C HIS A 241 13.16 1.68 17.52
N LEU A 242 12.23 0.83 17.97
CA LEU A 242 10.80 1.15 17.90
C LEU A 242 10.40 2.32 18.78
N GLN A 243 10.97 2.41 19.99
CA GLN A 243 10.67 3.51 20.91
C GLN A 243 11.11 4.85 20.33
N GLN A 244 12.31 4.90 19.73
CA GLN A 244 12.78 6.10 19.03
C GLN A 244 11.86 6.43 17.85
N LEU A 245 11.54 5.46 17.01
CA LEU A 245 10.63 5.65 15.86
C LEU A 245 9.29 6.24 16.30
N LEU A 246 8.62 5.63 17.28
CA LEU A 246 7.28 6.07 17.74
C LEU A 246 7.30 7.44 18.44
N SER A 247 8.47 7.91 18.91
CA SER A 247 8.62 9.24 19.50
C SER A 247 8.79 10.36 18.48
N LEU A 248 9.00 10.04 17.20
CA LEU A 248 9.25 11.03 16.15
C LEU A 248 8.05 11.97 15.93
N PRO A 249 8.28 13.30 15.92
CA PRO A 249 7.22 14.27 15.66
C PRO A 249 6.53 14.07 14.31
N SER A 250 7.30 13.65 13.28
CA SER A 250 6.82 13.38 11.93
C SER A 250 5.77 12.28 11.86
N LEU A 251 5.71 11.37 12.87
CA LEU A 251 4.76 10.26 12.91
C LEU A 251 3.45 10.58 13.63
N ARG A 252 3.30 11.73 14.27
CA ARG A 252 2.09 12.06 15.04
C ARG A 252 0.81 12.08 14.21
N SER A 253 0.93 12.37 12.91
CA SER A 253 -0.18 12.43 11.95
C SER A 253 -0.26 11.23 11.04
N VAL A 254 0.53 10.17 11.29
CA VAL A 254 0.56 8.99 10.43
C VAL A 254 -0.75 8.23 10.53
N GLU A 255 -1.38 8.02 9.38
CA GLU A 255 -2.60 7.24 9.20
C GLU A 255 -2.28 5.81 8.75
N SER A 256 -1.14 5.60 8.07
CA SER A 256 -0.71 4.29 7.59
C SER A 256 0.75 4.03 7.94
N LEU A 257 0.99 2.95 8.70
CA LEU A 257 2.32 2.51 9.13
C LEU A 257 2.55 1.06 8.69
N ASP A 258 3.60 0.84 7.90
CA ASP A 258 4.02 -0.50 7.48
C ASP A 258 5.44 -0.78 8.00
N LEU A 259 5.55 -1.73 8.93
CA LEU A 259 6.82 -2.19 9.52
C LEU A 259 7.09 -3.67 9.17
N SER A 260 6.51 -4.15 8.10
CA SER A 260 6.60 -5.53 7.66
C SER A 260 8.03 -6.00 7.42
N ARG A 261 8.28 -7.29 7.61
CA ARG A 261 9.57 -7.96 7.33
C ARG A 261 10.76 -7.42 8.14
N ASN A 262 10.51 -6.85 9.30
CA ASN A 262 11.54 -6.43 10.25
C ASN A 262 11.65 -7.40 11.43
N SER A 263 12.81 -7.44 12.09
CA SER A 263 13.06 -8.33 13.23
C SER A 263 12.62 -7.70 14.55
N LEU A 264 11.32 -7.45 14.69
CA LEU A 264 10.77 -6.74 15.83
C LEU A 264 10.41 -7.64 17.02
N GLY A 265 10.06 -8.91 16.77
CA GLY A 265 9.64 -9.86 17.79
C GLY A 265 8.22 -9.62 18.34
N VAL A 266 7.68 -10.58 19.08
CA VAL A 266 6.30 -10.54 19.61
C VAL A 266 6.13 -9.46 20.69
N ALA A 267 7.15 -9.26 21.55
CA ALA A 267 7.14 -8.24 22.61
C ALA A 267 6.89 -6.82 22.09
N THR A 268 7.23 -6.58 20.83
CA THR A 268 7.02 -5.30 20.14
C THR A 268 5.55 -4.94 19.97
N PHE A 269 4.65 -5.94 19.91
CA PHE A 269 3.22 -5.68 19.86
C PHE A 269 2.71 -4.88 21.05
N SER A 270 3.15 -5.22 22.26
CA SER A 270 2.75 -4.50 23.47
C SER A 270 3.16 -3.04 23.42
N GLN A 271 4.37 -2.76 22.93
CA GLN A 271 4.89 -1.40 22.81
C GLN A 271 4.12 -0.63 21.71
N LEU A 272 3.91 -1.25 20.56
CA LEU A 272 3.12 -0.66 19.49
C LEU A 272 1.70 -0.34 19.96
N LEU A 273 1.04 -1.28 20.62
CA LEU A 273 -0.34 -1.12 21.10
C LEU A 273 -0.48 -0.02 22.16
N SER A 274 0.58 0.32 22.91
CA SER A 274 0.54 1.36 23.93
C SER A 274 0.92 2.76 23.46
N CYS A 275 1.66 2.88 22.33
CA CYS A 275 2.34 4.14 21.95
C CYS A 275 2.13 4.58 20.49
N TRP A 276 1.27 3.93 19.71
CA TRP A 276 1.12 4.32 18.30
C TRP A 276 0.43 5.69 18.09
N PRO A 277 0.56 6.28 16.91
CA PRO A 277 -0.09 7.54 16.59
C PRO A 277 -1.63 7.45 16.70
N PRO A 278 -2.31 8.43 17.28
CA PRO A 278 -3.77 8.40 17.47
C PRO A 278 -4.56 8.43 16.16
N SER A 279 -3.94 8.90 15.07
CA SER A 279 -4.52 8.96 13.72
C SER A 279 -4.38 7.66 12.93
N LEU A 280 -3.69 6.63 13.48
CA LEU A 280 -3.36 5.42 12.74
C LEU A 280 -4.61 4.62 12.36
N GLN A 281 -4.80 4.41 11.07
CA GLN A 281 -5.91 3.64 10.48
C GLN A 281 -5.46 2.30 9.90
N VAL A 282 -4.21 2.24 9.41
CA VAL A 282 -3.63 1.05 8.77
C VAL A 282 -2.31 0.71 9.44
N LEU A 283 -2.22 -0.51 9.98
CA LEU A 283 -0.99 -1.05 10.55
C LEU A 283 -0.65 -2.38 9.88
N LYS A 284 0.56 -2.46 9.28
CA LYS A 284 1.07 -3.69 8.70
C LYS A 284 2.31 -4.16 9.44
N LEU A 285 2.25 -5.41 9.88
CA LEU A 285 3.26 -6.10 10.68
C LEU A 285 3.48 -7.52 10.13
N GLU A 286 3.50 -7.67 8.80
CA GLU A 286 3.75 -8.95 8.16
C GLU A 286 5.16 -9.44 8.49
N ARG A 287 5.29 -10.69 8.93
CA ARG A 287 6.59 -11.36 9.15
C ARG A 287 7.56 -10.61 10.06
N ILE A 288 7.09 -10.11 11.18
CA ILE A 288 7.94 -9.44 12.18
C ILE A 288 8.53 -10.40 13.22
N THR A 289 8.04 -11.65 13.31
CA THR A 289 8.49 -12.66 14.26
C THR A 289 9.63 -13.56 13.73
N SER A 290 10.06 -13.35 12.48
CA SER A 290 11.12 -14.14 11.87
C SER A 290 12.49 -13.72 12.42
N GLY A 291 13.02 -14.50 13.36
CA GLY A 291 14.38 -14.28 13.91
C GLY A 291 14.58 -14.67 15.37
N SER A 292 13.54 -14.83 16.16
CA SER A 292 13.68 -15.32 17.54
C SER A 292 13.84 -16.86 17.57
N SER A 293 15.03 -17.34 17.20
CA SER A 293 15.46 -18.72 17.45
C SER A 293 15.81 -18.97 18.92
N SER A 294 15.82 -17.93 19.75
CA SER A 294 16.01 -18.00 21.19
C SER A 294 14.65 -17.98 21.85
N GLY A 295 14.29 -19.06 22.53
CA GLY A 295 13.06 -19.25 23.30
C GLY A 295 12.72 -18.13 24.30
N GLU A 296 12.56 -16.93 23.81
CA GLU A 296 11.94 -15.83 24.54
C GLU A 296 10.47 -16.21 24.75
N ARG A 297 10.27 -16.80 25.90
CA ARG A 297 8.98 -17.21 26.43
C ARG A 297 8.15 -15.95 26.70
N ASP A 298 6.96 -15.96 26.14
CA ASP A 298 5.76 -15.36 26.66
C ASP A 298 5.93 -14.00 27.38
N VAL A 299 5.76 -12.92 26.63
CA VAL A 299 5.40 -11.66 27.28
C VAL A 299 3.99 -11.87 27.83
N PRO A 300 3.77 -11.73 29.15
CA PRO A 300 2.43 -11.84 29.70
C PRO A 300 1.54 -10.80 29.05
N VAL A 301 0.51 -11.24 28.36
CA VAL A 301 -0.46 -10.40 27.66
C VAL A 301 -1.24 -9.50 28.64
N ASP A 302 -1.18 -9.81 29.93
CA ASP A 302 -1.83 -9.07 31.02
C ASP A 302 -1.35 -7.61 31.20
N SER A 303 -0.29 -7.19 30.47
CA SER A 303 0.25 -5.83 30.51
C SER A 303 -0.27 -4.89 29.41
N PHE A 304 -1.22 -5.32 28.60
CA PHE A 304 -1.80 -4.47 27.54
C PHE A 304 -2.79 -3.44 28.12
N SER A 305 -2.27 -2.35 28.66
CA SER A 305 -3.08 -1.20 28.96
C SER A 305 -3.12 -0.25 27.75
N CYS A 306 -4.16 -0.33 26.95
CA CYS A 306 -4.35 0.64 25.88
C CYS A 306 -5.11 1.88 26.41
N PRO A 307 -4.62 3.07 26.17
CA PRO A 307 -5.43 4.26 26.37
C PRO A 307 -6.68 4.16 25.48
N LYS A 308 -7.86 4.41 26.03
CA LYS A 308 -9.18 4.35 25.33
C LYS A 308 -9.31 5.29 24.11
N THR A 309 -8.24 5.98 23.73
CA THR A 309 -8.22 7.03 22.70
C THR A 309 -7.91 6.52 21.28
N HIS A 310 -7.65 5.23 21.10
CA HIS A 310 -7.19 4.67 19.82
C HIS A 310 -8.28 3.89 19.06
N GLN A 311 -9.39 4.55 18.72
CA GLN A 311 -10.52 3.93 17.99
C GLN A 311 -10.39 4.02 16.45
N SER A 312 -9.26 4.45 15.92
CA SER A 312 -9.11 4.74 14.48
C SER A 312 -8.57 3.57 13.65
N LEU A 313 -8.00 2.52 14.27
CA LEU A 313 -7.39 1.42 13.50
C LEU A 313 -8.46 0.58 12.80
N ALA A 314 -8.46 0.63 11.48
CA ALA A 314 -9.42 -0.08 10.63
C ALA A 314 -8.82 -1.31 9.94
N ILE A 315 -7.52 -1.27 9.61
CA ILE A 315 -6.82 -2.36 8.91
C ILE A 315 -5.62 -2.82 9.74
N LEU A 316 -5.58 -4.13 10.02
CA LEU A 316 -4.44 -4.76 10.68
C LEU A 316 -3.96 -5.96 9.86
N ASP A 317 -2.70 -5.92 9.42
CA ASP A 317 -2.04 -7.03 8.76
C ASP A 317 -1.01 -7.67 9.69
N LEU A 318 -1.28 -8.91 10.08
CA LEU A 318 -0.43 -9.75 10.90
C LEU A 318 0.06 -10.99 10.14
N SER A 319 -0.01 -10.99 8.84
CA SER A 319 0.31 -12.12 7.96
C SER A 319 1.74 -12.64 8.17
N GLN A 320 1.96 -13.91 7.90
CA GLN A 320 3.26 -14.59 7.94
C GLN A 320 3.98 -14.55 9.31
N ASN A 321 3.24 -14.29 10.39
CA ASN A 321 3.76 -14.36 11.75
C ASN A 321 3.44 -15.73 12.37
N SER A 322 4.39 -16.27 13.12
CA SER A 322 4.21 -17.53 13.85
C SER A 322 3.64 -17.25 15.24
N PHE A 323 2.33 -17.04 15.32
CA PHE A 323 1.66 -16.88 16.61
C PHE A 323 1.37 -18.26 17.23
N GLN A 324 1.54 -18.36 18.53
CA GLN A 324 0.86 -19.41 19.28
C GLN A 324 -0.62 -19.02 19.39
N THR A 325 -1.48 -20.01 19.44
CA THR A 325 -2.93 -19.79 19.44
C THR A 325 -3.39 -18.93 20.61
N ILE A 326 -2.74 -19.11 21.77
CA ILE A 326 -3.07 -18.39 23.00
C ILE A 326 -2.72 -16.91 22.88
N ASP A 327 -1.61 -16.57 22.23
CA ASP A 327 -1.15 -15.19 22.06
C ASP A 327 -2.12 -14.40 21.19
N LEU A 328 -2.56 -15.01 20.10
CA LEU A 328 -3.52 -14.37 19.21
C LEU A 328 -4.89 -14.22 19.87
N PHE A 329 -5.33 -15.19 20.66
CA PHE A 329 -6.59 -15.11 21.41
C PHE A 329 -6.59 -13.96 22.40
N HIS A 330 -5.52 -13.80 23.16
CA HIS A 330 -5.37 -12.67 24.09
C HIS A 330 -5.25 -11.33 23.37
N LEU A 331 -4.49 -11.31 22.29
CA LEU A 331 -4.38 -10.13 21.44
C LEU A 331 -5.77 -9.67 20.93
N MET A 332 -6.58 -10.61 20.47
CA MET A 332 -7.92 -10.35 19.93
C MET A 332 -8.97 -9.96 20.97
N GLN A 333 -8.70 -10.14 22.26
CA GLN A 333 -9.55 -9.61 23.34
C GLN A 333 -9.27 -8.14 23.64
N HIS A 334 -8.23 -7.58 23.02
CA HIS A 334 -7.89 -6.17 23.23
C HIS A 334 -8.96 -5.27 22.61
N PRO A 335 -9.41 -4.18 23.27
CA PRO A 335 -10.47 -3.28 22.77
C PRO A 335 -10.24 -2.69 21.38
N LEU A 336 -9.00 -2.61 20.93
CA LEU A 336 -8.66 -2.16 19.57
C LEU A 336 -9.29 -2.99 18.47
N PHE A 337 -9.48 -4.28 18.72
CA PHE A 337 -10.06 -5.18 17.72
C PHE A 337 -11.55 -4.95 17.51
N GLU A 338 -12.22 -4.21 18.39
CA GLU A 338 -13.65 -3.87 18.24
C GLU A 338 -13.92 -3.02 16.99
N HIS A 339 -12.93 -2.24 16.52
CA HIS A 339 -13.07 -1.32 15.39
C HIS A 339 -12.38 -1.79 14.11
N ILE A 340 -11.70 -2.95 14.13
CA ILE A 340 -11.02 -3.47 12.94
C ILE A 340 -12.04 -3.92 11.91
N GLN A 341 -11.89 -3.39 10.69
CA GLN A 341 -12.73 -3.70 9.54
C GLN A 341 -12.08 -4.69 8.57
N SER A 342 -10.73 -4.70 8.47
CA SER A 342 -9.98 -5.67 7.69
C SER A 342 -8.86 -6.28 8.53
N LEU A 343 -8.88 -7.61 8.68
CA LEU A 343 -7.87 -8.37 9.41
C LEU A 343 -7.22 -9.37 8.47
N GLN A 344 -5.89 -9.29 8.34
CA GLN A 344 -5.11 -10.16 7.50
C GLN A 344 -4.27 -11.09 8.38
N LEU A 345 -4.49 -12.40 8.25
CA LEU A 345 -3.88 -13.49 9.01
C LEU A 345 -3.37 -14.60 8.07
N ARG A 346 -2.83 -14.20 6.93
CA ARG A 346 -2.31 -15.11 5.93
C ARG A 346 -1.10 -15.87 6.47
N ASN A 347 -1.07 -17.19 6.31
CA ASN A 347 0.06 -18.05 6.72
C ASN A 347 0.51 -17.80 8.18
N CYS A 348 -0.45 -17.64 9.11
CA CYS A 348 -0.16 -17.38 10.53
C CYS A 348 -0.22 -18.63 11.38
N PHE A 349 -0.98 -19.64 10.97
CA PHE A 349 -1.32 -20.79 11.81
C PHE A 349 -0.75 -22.07 11.22
N ARG A 350 0.13 -22.73 11.95
CA ARG A 350 0.64 -24.06 11.61
C ARG A 350 -0.11 -25.18 12.32
N VAL A 351 -0.57 -24.94 13.55
CA VAL A 351 -1.41 -25.85 14.31
C VAL A 351 -2.32 -25.00 15.19
N LEU A 352 -3.63 -25.09 15.00
CA LEU A 352 -4.60 -24.52 15.93
C LEU A 352 -5.10 -25.64 16.85
N ASP A 353 -4.54 -25.72 18.04
CA ASP A 353 -5.19 -26.46 19.13
C ASP A 353 -6.46 -25.70 19.51
N ARG A 354 -7.62 -26.24 19.09
CA ARG A 354 -9.00 -26.02 19.60
C ARG A 354 -9.38 -24.61 20.07
N ALA A 355 -8.63 -23.56 19.71
CA ALA A 355 -8.80 -22.25 20.30
C ALA A 355 -10.04 -21.52 19.78
N PRO A 356 -10.66 -20.76 20.65
CA PRO A 356 -11.92 -20.07 20.38
C PRO A 356 -11.71 -18.74 19.62
N LEU A 357 -10.82 -18.67 18.61
CA LEU A 357 -10.67 -17.49 17.73
C LEU A 357 -12.02 -16.94 17.30
N TRP A 358 -12.99 -17.82 17.16
CA TRP A 358 -14.34 -17.54 16.67
C TRP A 358 -15.34 -17.16 17.77
N ARG A 359 -14.90 -17.03 19.03
CA ARG A 359 -15.72 -16.57 20.16
C ARG A 359 -15.36 -15.14 20.58
N CYS A 360 -14.44 -14.49 19.89
CA CYS A 360 -13.98 -13.16 20.25
C CYS A 360 -14.99 -12.09 19.82
N CYS A 361 -15.13 -11.04 20.62
CA CYS A 361 -16.08 -9.95 20.41
C CYS A 361 -15.73 -9.01 19.25
N PHE A 362 -14.50 -9.08 18.69
CA PHE A 362 -14.02 -8.21 17.62
C PHE A 362 -14.73 -8.36 16.25
N TRP A 363 -15.60 -9.34 16.12
CA TRP A 363 -16.35 -9.58 14.88
C TRP A 363 -17.36 -8.51 14.52
N CYS A 364 -17.67 -7.58 15.43
CA CYS A 364 -18.82 -6.69 15.25
C CYS A 364 -18.71 -5.79 14.02
N GLU A 365 -17.52 -5.28 13.70
CA GLU A 365 -17.30 -4.36 12.58
C GLU A 365 -16.48 -4.98 11.43
N LEU A 366 -16.02 -6.23 11.57
CA LEU A 366 -15.16 -6.88 10.60
C LEU A 366 -15.89 -7.06 9.26
N LYS A 367 -15.31 -6.54 8.20
CA LYS A 367 -15.79 -6.64 6.82
C LYS A 367 -14.97 -7.64 6.00
N GLU A 368 -13.69 -7.76 6.29
CA GLU A 368 -12.77 -8.62 5.55
C GLU A 368 -11.89 -9.43 6.50
N LEU A 369 -11.77 -10.73 6.22
CA LEU A 369 -10.86 -11.64 6.90
C LEU A 369 -10.04 -12.43 5.88
N ASP A 370 -8.74 -12.17 5.80
CA ASP A 370 -7.82 -12.92 4.94
C ASP A 370 -7.17 -14.06 5.72
N LEU A 371 -7.50 -15.29 5.35
CA LEU A 371 -6.98 -16.53 5.95
C LEU A 371 -6.21 -17.37 4.93
N ARG A 372 -5.74 -16.77 3.85
CA ARG A 372 -5.00 -17.52 2.82
C ARG A 372 -3.77 -18.22 3.39
N ASP A 373 -3.40 -19.29 2.75
CA ASP A 373 -2.18 -20.06 3.03
C ASP A 373 -2.08 -20.61 4.46
N ASN A 374 -3.21 -20.68 5.19
CA ASN A 374 -3.30 -21.37 6.47
C ASN A 374 -3.64 -22.84 6.25
N TRP A 375 -3.26 -23.70 7.20
CA TRP A 375 -3.51 -25.12 7.13
C TRP A 375 -5.01 -25.45 7.28
N GLU A 376 -5.46 -26.49 6.60
CA GLU A 376 -6.86 -26.92 6.60
C GLU A 376 -7.45 -27.08 8.01
N ASP A 377 -6.71 -27.72 8.93
CA ASP A 377 -7.15 -27.97 10.31
C ASP A 377 -7.48 -26.68 11.06
N THR A 378 -6.85 -25.58 10.71
CA THR A 378 -7.09 -24.26 11.31
C THR A 378 -8.40 -23.63 10.85
N LEU A 379 -8.90 -24.04 9.68
CA LEU A 379 -10.14 -23.53 9.07
C LEU A 379 -11.37 -24.37 9.44
N VAL A 380 -11.17 -25.62 9.93
CA VAL A 380 -12.26 -26.53 10.36
C VAL A 380 -13.18 -25.90 11.41
N PRO A 381 -12.67 -25.17 12.42
CA PRO A 381 -13.51 -24.50 13.43
C PRO A 381 -14.50 -23.50 12.84
N LEU A 382 -14.20 -22.87 11.71
CA LEU A 382 -15.13 -21.99 11.00
C LEU A 382 -16.45 -22.68 10.62
N CYS A 383 -16.40 -23.98 10.40
CA CYS A 383 -17.57 -24.77 10.05
C CYS A 383 -18.46 -25.21 11.22
N ARG A 384 -18.10 -24.88 12.47
CA ARG A 384 -18.89 -25.25 13.65
C ARG A 384 -20.16 -24.43 13.75
N SER A 385 -21.20 -24.98 14.38
CA SER A 385 -22.50 -24.31 14.52
C SER A 385 -22.46 -23.09 15.42
N ASP A 386 -21.52 -23.05 16.38
CA ASP A 386 -21.30 -21.95 17.31
C ASP A 386 -20.51 -20.77 16.69
N CYS A 387 -19.82 -20.99 15.59
CA CYS A 387 -19.17 -19.92 14.82
C CYS A 387 -20.21 -19.23 13.92
N LYS A 388 -20.69 -18.06 14.29
CA LYS A 388 -21.57 -17.23 13.46
C LYS A 388 -20.77 -16.09 12.86
N PRO A 389 -20.73 -15.95 11.52
CA PRO A 389 -20.10 -14.79 10.89
C PRO A 389 -20.86 -13.51 11.29
N PRO A 390 -20.16 -12.39 11.48
CA PRO A 390 -20.81 -11.11 11.73
C PRO A 390 -21.63 -10.67 10.52
N ALA A 391 -22.71 -9.94 10.76
CA ALA A 391 -23.53 -9.40 9.68
C ALA A 391 -22.80 -8.38 8.79
N SER A 392 -21.74 -7.75 9.33
CA SER A 392 -20.87 -6.81 8.64
C SER A 392 -19.92 -7.47 7.65
N LEU A 393 -19.68 -8.78 7.76
CA LEU A 393 -18.65 -9.49 6.99
C LEU A 393 -18.99 -9.53 5.51
N VAL A 394 -18.11 -9.00 4.69
CA VAL A 394 -18.20 -8.95 3.23
C VAL A 394 -17.47 -10.11 2.59
N GLY A 395 -16.27 -10.44 3.12
CA GLY A 395 -15.43 -11.47 2.54
C GLY A 395 -14.57 -12.21 3.55
N ILE A 396 -14.54 -13.55 3.40
CA ILE A 396 -13.50 -14.42 3.97
C ILE A 396 -12.70 -14.95 2.80
N VAL A 397 -11.40 -14.64 2.76
CA VAL A 397 -10.51 -15.04 1.68
C VAL A 397 -9.70 -16.26 2.10
N ILE A 398 -9.75 -17.32 1.29
CA ILE A 398 -9.08 -18.60 1.57
C ILE A 398 -8.44 -19.12 0.27
N THR A 399 -7.25 -19.71 0.35
CA THR A 399 -6.59 -20.38 -0.78
C THR A 399 -7.24 -21.75 -1.02
N GLU A 400 -7.91 -21.93 -2.16
CA GLU A 400 -8.62 -23.17 -2.48
C GLU A 400 -7.67 -24.38 -2.61
N ALA A 401 -6.47 -24.16 -3.15
CA ALA A 401 -5.48 -25.21 -3.36
C ALA A 401 -5.00 -25.90 -2.05
N HIS A 402 -5.19 -25.26 -0.90
CA HIS A 402 -4.70 -25.75 0.39
C HIS A 402 -5.77 -26.41 1.26
N ILE A 403 -6.99 -26.60 0.74
CA ILE A 403 -8.11 -27.18 1.50
C ILE A 403 -8.74 -28.35 0.77
N SER A 404 -9.23 -29.34 1.53
CA SER A 404 -9.95 -30.47 0.94
C SER A 404 -11.29 -30.06 0.33
N THR A 405 -11.71 -30.78 -0.70
CA THR A 405 -13.02 -30.59 -1.33
C THR A 405 -14.17 -30.71 -0.32
N ARG A 406 -14.00 -31.52 0.76
CA ARG A 406 -14.98 -31.66 1.82
C ARG A 406 -15.11 -30.38 2.63
N LEU A 407 -13.98 -29.78 3.04
CA LEU A 407 -13.98 -28.53 3.81
C LEU A 407 -14.50 -27.38 2.96
N CYS A 408 -14.05 -27.27 1.70
CA CYS A 408 -14.52 -26.27 0.75
C CYS A 408 -16.07 -26.27 0.63
N ARG A 409 -16.70 -27.45 0.46
CA ARG A 409 -18.17 -27.55 0.42
C ARG A 409 -18.85 -27.11 1.72
N ARG A 410 -18.25 -27.39 2.89
CA ARG A 410 -18.78 -26.96 4.18
C ARG A 410 -18.70 -25.45 4.35
N LEU A 411 -17.58 -24.84 3.98
CA LEU A 411 -17.38 -23.40 4.01
C LEU A 411 -18.34 -22.69 3.04
N ARG A 412 -18.49 -23.18 1.81
CA ARG A 412 -19.44 -22.61 0.82
C ARG A 412 -20.89 -22.66 1.33
N ARG A 413 -21.31 -23.75 2.00
CA ARG A 413 -22.65 -23.84 2.59
C ARG A 413 -22.87 -22.84 3.71
N LYS A 414 -21.81 -22.55 4.52
CA LYS A 414 -21.92 -21.70 5.69
C LYS A 414 -21.82 -20.22 5.35
N PHE A 415 -20.86 -19.85 4.51
CA PHE A 415 -20.52 -18.45 4.22
C PHE A 415 -21.10 -17.96 2.90
N GLN A 416 -21.59 -18.85 2.04
CA GLN A 416 -22.27 -18.49 0.78
C GLN A 416 -21.51 -17.40 -0.01
N SER A 417 -22.14 -16.23 -0.18
CA SER A 417 -21.60 -15.10 -0.95
C SER A 417 -20.44 -14.35 -0.27
N THR A 418 -20.17 -14.64 1.02
CA THR A 418 -19.05 -14.03 1.74
C THR A 418 -17.76 -14.83 1.63
N LEU A 419 -17.78 -16.07 1.12
CA LEU A 419 -16.60 -16.87 0.90
C LEU A 419 -15.95 -16.52 -0.44
N ILE A 420 -14.69 -16.10 -0.41
CA ILE A 420 -13.84 -15.81 -1.56
C ILE A 420 -12.74 -16.87 -1.59
N LEU A 421 -12.74 -17.69 -2.65
CA LEU A 421 -11.69 -18.69 -2.88
C LEU A 421 -10.73 -18.19 -3.96
N VAL A 422 -9.43 -18.23 -3.66
CA VAL A 422 -8.35 -17.79 -4.53
C VAL A 422 -7.29 -18.86 -4.72
#